data_df811ca5d888a91fb077cc914f863793
#
_entry.id   df811ca5d888a91fb077cc914f863793
#
_cell.length_a   1.000
_cell.length_b   1.000
_cell.length_c   1.000
_cell.angle_alpha   90.00
_cell.angle_beta   90.00
_cell.angle_gamma   90.00
#
_symmetry.space_group_name_H-M   'P 1'
#
loop_
_entity.id
_entity.type
_entity.pdbx_description
1 polymer ?
#
loop_
_entity_poly.entity_id
_entity_poly.type
_entity_poly.pdbx_seq_one_letter_code
_entity_poly.pdbx_strand_id
1 'polypeptide(L)'
;HALGMGVVGAMMYAFLYYSGHYEIEGVGYATIEDILLGAVNFAPFLALLFVAKLTATSLSLGSGSSGGIFSPSLFMGATLGAAFGAVALTLFPAVGVSVPAFAMVGMAAMVGGGTGAAMTAVTMIFEMTLDYHIVVPMIIAVAISIGIRRLLSRENIYTIKLQARRHFIPKALHANMFLVRRAGEVMDKDILVLPQELKLDDFFKIPEHGGRTRHVVITRA
;
A
#
# COMPACT_ATOMS: atom_id res chain seq x y z
N HIS A 1 -6.59 9.87 -18.22
CA HIS A 1 -7.41 9.86 -16.98
C HIS A 1 -8.86 9.49 -17.33
N ALA A 2 -9.57 10.24 -18.21
CA ALA A 2 -10.97 10.01 -18.55
C ALA A 2 -11.26 8.58 -19.06
N LEU A 3 -10.41 8.04 -19.96
CA LEU A 3 -10.56 6.69 -20.48
C LEU A 3 -10.46 5.62 -19.38
N GLY A 4 -9.47 5.73 -18.49
CA GLY A 4 -9.30 4.75 -17.40
C GLY A 4 -10.49 4.77 -16.44
N MET A 5 -10.97 5.96 -16.06
CA MET A 5 -12.15 6.09 -15.21
C MET A 5 -13.44 5.65 -15.90
N GLY A 6 -13.56 5.86 -17.23
CA GLY A 6 -14.66 5.35 -18.04
C GLY A 6 -14.75 3.83 -18.03
N VAL A 7 -13.61 3.14 -18.15
CA VAL A 7 -13.55 1.67 -18.06
C VAL A 7 -13.96 1.17 -16.66
N VAL A 8 -13.46 1.82 -15.60
CA VAL A 8 -13.84 1.48 -14.22
C VAL A 8 -15.35 1.68 -14.01
N GLY A 9 -15.90 2.81 -14.48
CA GLY A 9 -17.34 3.07 -14.44
C GLY A 9 -18.18 2.02 -15.19
N ALA A 10 -17.72 1.59 -16.36
CA ALA A 10 -18.38 0.52 -17.12
C ALA A 10 -18.34 -0.82 -16.37
N MET A 11 -17.21 -1.15 -15.72
CA MET A 11 -17.11 -2.33 -14.89
C MET A 11 -18.08 -2.28 -13.70
N MET A 12 -18.17 -1.15 -13.01
CA MET A 12 -19.11 -0.95 -11.90
C MET A 12 -20.58 -1.10 -12.36
N TYR A 13 -20.89 -0.49 -13.51
CA TYR A 13 -22.23 -0.61 -14.10
C TYR A 13 -22.55 -2.06 -14.49
N ALA A 14 -21.60 -2.81 -15.01
CA ALA A 14 -21.77 -4.23 -15.30
C ALA A 14 -22.10 -5.04 -14.04
N PHE A 15 -21.39 -4.81 -12.94
CA PHE A 15 -21.70 -5.45 -11.65
C PHE A 15 -23.11 -5.08 -11.15
N LEU A 16 -23.47 -3.79 -11.20
CA LEU A 16 -24.81 -3.35 -10.85
C LEU A 16 -25.89 -4.07 -11.66
N TYR A 17 -25.66 -4.22 -12.98
CA TYR A 17 -26.63 -4.88 -13.86
C TYR A 17 -26.78 -6.38 -13.61
N TYR A 18 -25.67 -7.09 -13.29
CA TYR A 18 -25.69 -8.55 -13.10
C TYR A 18 -25.93 -8.99 -11.67
N SER A 19 -25.40 -8.30 -10.66
CA SER A 19 -25.52 -8.66 -9.23
C SER A 19 -26.52 -7.79 -8.47
N GLY A 20 -26.92 -6.66 -9.05
CA GLY A 20 -27.80 -5.69 -8.37
C GLY A 20 -27.07 -4.78 -7.38
N HIS A 21 -25.77 -4.96 -7.20
CA HIS A 21 -24.93 -4.22 -6.26
C HIS A 21 -23.64 -3.70 -6.91
N TYR A 22 -23.10 -2.59 -6.36
CA TYR A 22 -21.81 -2.05 -6.76
C TYR A 22 -20.67 -2.74 -5.99
N GLU A 23 -20.45 -4.03 -6.26
CA GLU A 23 -19.55 -4.89 -5.48
C GLU A 23 -18.12 -4.36 -5.34
N ILE A 24 -17.60 -3.70 -6.38
CA ILE A 24 -16.22 -3.20 -6.42
C ILE A 24 -16.10 -1.71 -6.13
N GLU A 25 -17.19 -1.03 -5.75
CA GLU A 25 -17.20 0.40 -5.47
C GLU A 25 -16.35 0.75 -4.24
N GLY A 26 -15.70 1.89 -4.29
CA GLY A 26 -14.99 2.51 -3.17
C GLY A 26 -14.06 1.54 -2.44
N VAL A 27 -14.24 1.44 -1.13
CA VAL A 27 -13.46 0.56 -0.24
C VAL A 27 -13.90 -0.90 -0.35
N GLY A 28 -15.20 -1.16 -0.59
CA GLY A 28 -15.80 -2.48 -0.71
C GLY A 28 -16.08 -3.17 0.63
N TYR A 29 -16.26 -2.41 1.71
CA TYR A 29 -16.53 -3.00 3.04
C TYR A 29 -17.83 -3.79 3.10
N ALA A 30 -18.88 -3.37 2.40
CA ALA A 30 -20.13 -4.11 2.34
C ALA A 30 -19.93 -5.54 1.82
N THR A 31 -19.22 -5.69 0.71
CA THR A 31 -18.90 -7.01 0.15
C THR A 31 -17.99 -7.83 1.08
N ILE A 32 -17.02 -7.17 1.78
CA ILE A 32 -16.19 -7.86 2.79
C ILE A 32 -17.08 -8.36 3.93
N GLU A 33 -18.01 -7.55 4.43
CA GLU A 33 -18.95 -7.92 5.49
C GLU A 33 -19.83 -9.12 5.06
N ASP A 34 -20.39 -9.11 3.85
CA ASP A 34 -21.16 -10.21 3.30
C ASP A 34 -20.35 -11.51 3.23
N ILE A 35 -19.07 -11.43 2.87
CA ILE A 35 -18.15 -12.58 2.88
C ILE A 35 -17.91 -13.08 4.31
N LEU A 36 -17.70 -12.18 5.27
CA LEU A 36 -17.44 -12.53 6.67
C LEU A 36 -18.69 -13.10 7.36
N LEU A 37 -19.88 -12.65 6.97
CA LEU A 37 -21.16 -13.22 7.40
C LEU A 37 -21.49 -14.55 6.71
N GLY A 38 -20.69 -14.97 5.70
CA GLY A 38 -20.93 -16.19 4.96
C GLY A 38 -22.07 -16.11 3.95
N ALA A 39 -22.54 -14.90 3.62
CA ALA A 39 -23.60 -14.70 2.63
C ALA A 39 -23.11 -15.00 1.20
N VAL A 40 -21.83 -14.80 0.91
CA VAL A 40 -21.22 -15.01 -0.40
C VAL A 40 -20.15 -16.10 -0.32
N ASN A 41 -20.48 -17.30 -0.83
CA ASN A 41 -19.60 -18.48 -0.76
C ASN A 41 -19.30 -19.11 -2.14
N PHE A 42 -19.72 -18.49 -3.24
CA PHE A 42 -19.53 -19.03 -4.58
C PHE A 42 -18.12 -18.69 -5.10
N ALA A 43 -17.21 -19.68 -5.11
CA ALA A 43 -15.81 -19.51 -5.42
C ALA A 43 -15.52 -18.80 -6.76
N PRO A 44 -16.18 -19.12 -7.90
CA PRO A 44 -15.95 -18.40 -9.15
C PRO A 44 -16.30 -16.90 -9.09
N PHE A 45 -17.36 -16.54 -8.37
CA PHE A 45 -17.77 -15.16 -8.19
C PHE A 45 -16.76 -14.39 -7.33
N LEU A 46 -16.30 -14.99 -6.25
CA LEU A 46 -15.25 -14.43 -5.39
C LEU A 46 -13.93 -14.21 -6.16
N ALA A 47 -13.54 -15.16 -7.00
CA ALA A 47 -12.38 -15.02 -7.89
C ALA A 47 -12.58 -13.91 -8.93
N LEU A 48 -13.80 -13.75 -9.47
CA LEU A 48 -14.14 -12.65 -10.36
C LEU A 48 -14.04 -11.30 -9.66
N LEU A 49 -14.54 -11.18 -8.43
CA LEU A 49 -14.43 -9.95 -7.62
C LEU A 49 -12.97 -9.58 -7.35
N PHE A 50 -12.12 -10.57 -7.06
CA PHE A 50 -10.67 -10.36 -6.91
C PHE A 50 -10.06 -9.73 -8.17
N VAL A 51 -10.28 -10.34 -9.35
CA VAL A 51 -9.74 -9.85 -10.62
C VAL A 51 -10.31 -8.48 -10.97
N ALA A 52 -11.61 -8.28 -10.75
CA ALA A 52 -12.27 -7.02 -11.02
C ALA A 52 -11.71 -5.88 -10.15
N LYS A 53 -11.51 -6.12 -8.84
CA LYS A 53 -10.92 -5.13 -7.94
C LYS A 53 -9.47 -4.83 -8.27
N LEU A 54 -8.69 -5.85 -8.63
CA LEU A 54 -7.31 -5.71 -9.06
C LEU A 54 -7.20 -4.82 -10.30
N THR A 55 -8.03 -5.10 -11.31
CA THR A 55 -8.05 -4.32 -12.56
C THR A 55 -8.56 -2.90 -12.35
N ALA A 56 -9.66 -2.72 -11.62
CA ALA A 56 -10.22 -1.41 -11.30
C ALA A 56 -9.22 -0.53 -10.54
N THR A 57 -8.55 -1.09 -9.52
CA THR A 57 -7.54 -0.37 -8.74
C THR A 57 -6.32 -0.01 -9.59
N SER A 58 -5.84 -0.94 -10.41
CA SER A 58 -4.70 -0.72 -11.30
C SER A 58 -4.99 0.35 -12.34
N LEU A 59 -6.19 0.33 -12.95
CA LEU A 59 -6.62 1.34 -13.92
C LEU A 59 -6.81 2.71 -13.27
N SER A 60 -7.42 2.77 -12.08
CA SER A 60 -7.62 4.03 -11.37
C SER A 60 -6.28 4.70 -11.02
N LEU A 61 -5.35 3.96 -10.42
CA LEU A 61 -4.03 4.49 -10.07
C LEU A 61 -3.18 4.79 -11.29
N GLY A 62 -3.20 3.91 -12.30
CA GLY A 62 -2.47 4.08 -13.56
C GLY A 62 -2.96 5.25 -14.39
N SER A 63 -4.24 5.60 -14.30
CA SER A 63 -4.81 6.78 -14.96
C SER A 63 -4.51 8.10 -14.25
N GLY A 64 -3.80 8.08 -13.11
CA GLY A 64 -3.41 9.26 -12.35
C GLY A 64 -4.45 9.72 -11.32
N SER A 65 -5.41 8.88 -10.97
CA SER A 65 -6.30 9.17 -9.84
C SER A 65 -5.55 9.08 -8.52
N SER A 66 -5.90 9.98 -7.61
CA SER A 66 -5.47 9.87 -6.21
C SER A 66 -6.25 8.74 -5.54
N GLY A 67 -5.55 7.81 -4.89
CA GLY A 67 -6.20 6.70 -4.19
C GLY A 67 -5.24 5.91 -3.32
N GLY A 68 -5.80 5.24 -2.29
CA GLY A 68 -5.10 4.32 -1.42
C GLY A 68 -5.00 2.92 -2.03
N ILE A 69 -3.98 2.18 -1.61
CA ILE A 69 -3.79 0.77 -2.03
C ILE A 69 -4.22 -0.17 -0.91
N PHE A 70 -4.33 0.34 0.31
CA PHE A 70 -4.55 -0.46 1.51
C PHE A 70 -5.93 -1.16 1.49
N SER A 71 -7.01 -0.39 1.36
CA SER A 71 -8.37 -0.95 1.33
C SER A 71 -8.64 -1.90 0.16
N PRO A 72 -8.20 -1.60 -1.07
CA PRO A 72 -8.24 -2.58 -2.14
C PRO A 72 -7.48 -3.87 -1.82
N SER A 73 -6.37 -3.79 -1.08
CA SER A 73 -5.62 -4.99 -0.67
C SER A 73 -6.42 -5.85 0.32
N LEU A 74 -7.15 -5.21 1.26
CA LEU A 74 -8.07 -5.93 2.15
C LEU A 74 -9.13 -6.67 1.35
N PHE A 75 -9.81 -5.98 0.45
CA PHE A 75 -10.84 -6.56 -0.40
C PHE A 75 -10.31 -7.74 -1.23
N MET A 76 -9.18 -7.56 -1.89
CA MET A 76 -8.52 -8.61 -2.68
C MET A 76 -8.12 -9.80 -1.80
N GLY A 77 -7.63 -9.54 -0.58
CA GLY A 77 -7.30 -10.59 0.38
C GLY A 77 -8.53 -11.37 0.84
N ALA A 78 -9.64 -10.67 1.16
CA ALA A 78 -10.90 -11.28 1.55
C ALA A 78 -11.46 -12.17 0.44
N THR A 79 -11.59 -11.64 -0.77
CA THR A 79 -12.18 -12.35 -1.91
C THR A 79 -11.34 -13.55 -2.34
N LEU A 80 -10.01 -13.42 -2.41
CA LEU A 80 -9.12 -14.53 -2.75
C LEU A 80 -9.09 -15.59 -1.66
N GLY A 81 -9.01 -15.18 -0.39
CA GLY A 81 -9.05 -16.08 0.76
C GLY A 81 -10.37 -16.84 0.82
N ALA A 82 -11.49 -16.15 0.67
CA ALA A 82 -12.82 -16.76 0.62
C ALA A 82 -12.98 -17.72 -0.57
N ALA A 83 -12.50 -17.35 -1.76
CA ALA A 83 -12.53 -18.23 -2.93
C ALA A 83 -11.75 -19.53 -2.66
N PHE A 84 -10.58 -19.43 -2.08
CA PHE A 84 -9.78 -20.59 -1.69
C PHE A 84 -10.50 -21.43 -0.61
N GLY A 85 -11.08 -20.77 0.42
CA GLY A 85 -11.87 -21.44 1.45
C GLY A 85 -13.08 -22.18 0.90
N ALA A 86 -13.79 -21.58 -0.07
CA ALA A 86 -14.94 -22.22 -0.73
C ALA A 86 -14.53 -23.45 -1.55
N VAL A 87 -13.40 -23.39 -2.25
CA VAL A 87 -12.82 -24.56 -2.94
C VAL A 87 -12.38 -25.61 -1.93
N ALA A 88 -11.72 -25.23 -0.84
CA ALA A 88 -11.30 -26.15 0.21
C ALA A 88 -12.50 -26.85 0.87
N LEU A 89 -13.60 -26.13 1.10
CA LEU A 89 -14.84 -26.69 1.63
C LEU A 89 -15.42 -27.75 0.71
N THR A 90 -15.36 -27.56 -0.61
CA THR A 90 -15.86 -28.54 -1.58
C THR A 90 -14.97 -29.78 -1.68
N LEU A 91 -13.66 -29.61 -1.55
CA LEU A 91 -12.68 -30.70 -1.63
C LEU A 91 -12.59 -31.51 -0.32
N PHE A 92 -12.77 -30.85 0.82
CA PHE A 92 -12.61 -31.43 2.15
C PHE A 92 -13.81 -31.16 3.07
N PRO A 93 -15.01 -31.63 2.74
CA PRO A 93 -16.23 -31.31 3.51
C PRO A 93 -16.17 -31.82 4.96
N ALA A 94 -15.38 -32.89 5.20
CA ALA A 94 -15.27 -33.51 6.53
C ALA A 94 -14.45 -32.66 7.54
N VAL A 95 -13.67 -31.67 7.07
CA VAL A 95 -12.79 -30.86 7.92
C VAL A 95 -13.50 -29.64 8.53
N GLY A 96 -14.73 -29.35 8.11
CA GLY A 96 -15.48 -28.21 8.64
C GLY A 96 -14.82 -26.83 8.33
N VAL A 97 -14.35 -26.65 7.12
CA VAL A 97 -13.68 -25.41 6.67
C VAL A 97 -14.61 -24.22 6.76
N SER A 98 -14.18 -23.15 7.41
CA SER A 98 -14.91 -21.88 7.49
C SER A 98 -14.41 -20.90 6.42
N VAL A 99 -15.26 -20.60 5.43
CA VAL A 99 -14.94 -19.64 4.36
C VAL A 99 -14.62 -18.25 4.90
N PRO A 100 -15.37 -17.69 5.88
CA PRO A 100 -15.00 -16.45 6.55
C PRO A 100 -13.61 -16.46 7.19
N ALA A 101 -13.22 -17.58 7.83
CA ALA A 101 -11.88 -17.69 8.44
C ALA A 101 -10.77 -17.59 7.38
N PHE A 102 -10.95 -18.23 6.22
CA PHE A 102 -10.02 -18.09 5.10
C PHE A 102 -10.00 -16.68 4.52
N ALA A 103 -11.14 -15.99 4.49
CA ALA A 103 -11.19 -14.57 4.09
C ALA A 103 -10.35 -13.69 5.02
N MET A 104 -10.51 -13.85 6.35
CA MET A 104 -9.75 -13.08 7.35
C MET A 104 -8.24 -13.34 7.25
N VAL A 105 -7.84 -14.60 7.12
CA VAL A 105 -6.44 -14.98 6.91
C VAL A 105 -5.89 -14.40 5.60
N GLY A 106 -6.70 -14.43 4.52
CA GLY A 106 -6.36 -13.85 3.23
C GLY A 106 -6.16 -12.33 3.29
N MET A 107 -7.04 -11.60 4.01
CA MET A 107 -6.88 -10.17 4.25
C MET A 107 -5.53 -9.85 4.91
N ALA A 108 -5.21 -10.55 6.01
CA ALA A 108 -3.96 -10.36 6.73
C ALA A 108 -2.73 -10.67 5.85
N ALA A 109 -2.77 -11.79 5.12
CA ALA A 109 -1.68 -12.20 4.24
C ALA A 109 -1.45 -11.21 3.09
N MET A 110 -2.51 -10.68 2.47
CA MET A 110 -2.42 -9.72 1.37
C MET A 110 -1.86 -8.38 1.83
N VAL A 111 -2.36 -7.85 2.96
CA VAL A 111 -1.87 -6.59 3.53
C VAL A 111 -0.44 -6.75 4.03
N GLY A 112 -0.16 -7.79 4.82
CA GLY A 112 1.18 -8.05 5.37
C GLY A 112 2.22 -8.28 4.28
N GLY A 113 1.89 -9.09 3.28
CA GLY A 113 2.74 -9.35 2.11
C GLY A 113 3.01 -8.11 1.29
N GLY A 114 1.98 -7.34 0.95
CA GLY A 114 2.10 -6.12 0.14
C GLY A 114 2.85 -4.99 0.82
N THR A 115 2.54 -4.71 2.07
CA THR A 115 3.13 -3.59 2.83
C THR A 115 4.44 -3.95 3.52
N GLY A 116 4.62 -5.21 3.90
CA GLY A 116 5.72 -5.69 4.74
C GLY A 116 5.51 -5.43 6.23
N ALA A 117 4.35 -4.92 6.64
CA ALA A 117 4.00 -4.59 8.03
C ALA A 117 3.23 -5.76 8.67
N ALA A 118 3.97 -6.81 9.09
CA ALA A 118 3.37 -8.05 9.60
C ALA A 118 2.47 -7.82 10.83
N MET A 119 2.99 -7.14 11.85
CA MET A 119 2.25 -6.92 13.11
C MET A 119 0.99 -6.07 12.86
N THR A 120 1.12 -5.00 12.07
CA THR A 120 -0.02 -4.14 11.73
C THR A 120 -1.13 -4.93 11.01
N ALA A 121 -0.76 -5.82 10.06
CA ALA A 121 -1.73 -6.62 9.34
C ALA A 121 -2.48 -7.58 10.27
N VAL A 122 -1.77 -8.27 11.17
CA VAL A 122 -2.39 -9.22 12.11
C VAL A 122 -3.26 -8.49 13.12
N THR A 123 -2.74 -7.44 13.79
CA THR A 123 -3.49 -6.72 14.82
C THR A 123 -4.73 -6.03 14.27
N MET A 124 -4.62 -5.43 13.08
CA MET A 124 -5.75 -4.75 12.47
C MET A 124 -6.89 -5.71 12.11
N ILE A 125 -6.59 -6.85 11.49
CA ILE A 125 -7.63 -7.84 11.17
C ILE A 125 -8.19 -8.45 12.45
N PHE A 126 -7.35 -8.70 13.45
CA PHE A 126 -7.82 -9.15 14.75
C PHE A 126 -8.77 -8.13 15.41
N GLU A 127 -8.45 -6.83 15.39
CA GLU A 127 -9.32 -5.78 15.94
C GLU A 127 -10.66 -5.66 15.19
N MET A 128 -10.65 -5.93 13.88
CA MET A 128 -11.88 -5.92 13.07
C MET A 128 -12.79 -7.12 13.37
N THR A 129 -12.23 -8.26 13.73
CA THR A 129 -12.96 -9.53 13.82
C THR A 129 -13.14 -10.03 15.23
N LEU A 130 -12.25 -9.67 16.15
CA LEU A 130 -12.17 -10.12 17.55
C LEU A 130 -12.17 -11.64 17.73
N ASP A 131 -11.75 -12.38 16.68
CA ASP A 131 -11.65 -13.84 16.71
C ASP A 131 -10.23 -14.30 17.02
N TYR A 132 -10.03 -14.84 18.24
CA TYR A 132 -8.71 -15.34 18.70
C TYR A 132 -8.27 -16.62 17.98
N HIS A 133 -9.20 -17.41 17.45
CA HIS A 133 -8.88 -18.72 16.85
C HIS A 133 -8.11 -18.57 15.52
N ILE A 134 -8.28 -17.43 14.84
CA ILE A 134 -7.63 -17.17 13.55
C ILE A 134 -6.27 -16.45 13.67
N VAL A 135 -5.88 -16.00 14.87
CA VAL A 135 -4.62 -15.24 15.06
C VAL A 135 -3.40 -16.06 14.63
N VAL A 136 -3.32 -17.32 15.06
CA VAL A 136 -2.19 -18.20 14.71
C VAL A 136 -2.13 -18.48 13.21
N PRO A 137 -3.21 -18.91 12.54
CA PRO A 137 -3.24 -19.04 11.09
C PRO A 137 -2.87 -17.73 10.35
N MET A 138 -3.33 -16.57 10.82
CA MET A 138 -2.96 -15.27 10.24
C MET A 138 -1.47 -15.00 10.33
N ILE A 139 -0.85 -15.23 11.49
CA ILE A 139 0.60 -15.02 11.66
C ILE A 139 1.39 -15.89 10.67
N ILE A 140 1.02 -17.16 10.54
CA ILE A 140 1.68 -18.09 9.62
C ILE A 140 1.50 -17.63 8.18
N ALA A 141 0.29 -17.29 7.77
CA ALA A 141 -0.01 -16.85 6.41
C ALA A 141 0.72 -15.54 6.06
N VAL A 142 0.75 -14.58 6.99
CA VAL A 142 1.49 -13.32 6.82
C VAL A 142 2.99 -13.57 6.69
N ALA A 143 3.55 -14.45 7.54
CA ALA A 143 4.97 -14.80 7.47
C ALA A 143 5.35 -15.43 6.12
N ILE A 144 4.54 -16.38 5.63
CA ILE A 144 4.71 -17.02 4.33
C ILE A 144 4.58 -15.98 3.20
N SER A 145 3.56 -15.14 3.24
CA SER A 145 3.31 -14.09 2.24
C SER A 145 4.48 -13.11 2.14
N ILE A 146 4.99 -12.63 3.28
CA ILE A 146 6.18 -11.76 3.32
C ILE A 146 7.40 -12.50 2.81
N GLY A 147 7.58 -13.77 3.17
CA GLY A 147 8.68 -14.61 2.69
C GLY A 147 8.68 -14.73 1.17
N ILE A 148 7.55 -15.12 0.58
CA ILE A 148 7.37 -15.24 -0.87
C ILE A 148 7.59 -13.89 -1.56
N ARG A 149 7.00 -12.81 -1.04
CA ARG A 149 7.22 -11.47 -1.59
C ARG A 149 8.71 -11.11 -1.62
N ARG A 150 9.45 -11.37 -0.53
CA ARG A 150 10.90 -11.06 -0.47
C ARG A 150 11.73 -11.87 -1.47
N LEU A 151 11.29 -13.08 -1.81
CA LEU A 151 11.93 -13.90 -2.83
C LEU A 151 11.67 -13.36 -4.25
N LEU A 152 10.43 -12.87 -4.50
CA LEU A 152 10.02 -12.37 -5.80
C LEU A 152 10.41 -10.89 -6.01
N SER A 153 10.30 -10.06 -4.97
CA SER A 153 10.59 -8.64 -5.02
C SER A 153 11.18 -8.16 -3.68
N ARG A 154 12.28 -7.43 -3.76
CA ARG A 154 12.89 -6.80 -2.58
C ARG A 154 12.09 -5.62 -2.05
N GLU A 155 11.27 -5.02 -2.90
CA GLU A 155 10.51 -3.81 -2.59
C GLU A 155 9.09 -4.16 -2.14
N ASN A 156 8.51 -3.29 -1.29
CA ASN A 156 7.10 -3.34 -0.94
C ASN A 156 6.30 -2.37 -1.81
N ILE A 157 4.98 -2.38 -1.68
CA ILE A 157 4.06 -1.57 -2.47
C ILE A 157 4.32 -0.04 -2.36
N TYR A 158 4.92 0.42 -1.26
CA TYR A 158 5.28 1.83 -1.03
C TYR A 158 6.66 2.16 -1.61
N THR A 159 7.63 1.27 -1.41
CA THR A 159 9.02 1.53 -1.83
C THR A 159 9.21 1.35 -3.33
N ILE A 160 8.37 0.55 -4.01
CA ILE A 160 8.43 0.36 -5.46
C ILE A 160 8.22 1.69 -6.23
N LYS A 161 7.36 2.58 -5.72
CA LYS A 161 7.16 3.92 -6.31
C LYS A 161 8.37 4.82 -6.15
N LEU A 162 9.07 4.71 -5.03
CA LEU A 162 10.30 5.48 -4.77
C LEU A 162 11.44 4.99 -5.66
N GLN A 163 11.55 3.68 -5.83
CA GLN A 163 12.52 3.07 -6.74
C GLN A 163 12.28 3.51 -8.19
N ALA A 164 11.02 3.53 -8.65
CA ALA A 164 10.66 4.01 -9.98
C ALA A 164 11.05 5.49 -10.20
N ARG A 165 11.06 6.31 -9.14
CA ARG A 165 11.52 7.70 -9.16
C ARG A 165 13.03 7.84 -8.95
N ARG A 166 13.78 6.74 -8.90
CA ARG A 166 15.24 6.69 -8.62
C ARG A 166 15.62 7.24 -7.24
N HIS A 167 14.69 7.27 -6.28
CA HIS A 167 14.98 7.58 -4.90
C HIS A 167 15.36 6.29 -4.17
N PHE A 168 16.64 6.15 -3.82
CA PHE A 168 17.14 5.00 -3.09
C PHE A 168 17.01 5.23 -1.58
N ILE A 169 16.28 4.36 -0.89
CA ILE A 169 16.21 4.34 0.57
C ILE A 169 17.07 3.17 1.07
N PRO A 170 18.18 3.44 1.76
CA PRO A 170 19.02 2.38 2.30
C PRO A 170 18.28 1.59 3.38
N LYS A 171 18.04 0.31 3.15
CA LYS A 171 17.26 -0.55 4.06
C LYS A 171 17.95 -0.86 5.39
N ALA A 172 19.28 -0.83 5.42
CA ALA A 172 20.06 -1.26 6.57
C ALA A 172 20.38 -0.15 7.59
N LEU A 173 20.02 1.10 7.30
CA LEU A 173 20.56 2.27 8.02
C LEU A 173 19.51 3.19 8.61
N HIS A 174 18.23 2.77 8.66
CA HIS A 174 17.15 3.67 9.14
C HIS A 174 17.36 4.16 10.59
N ALA A 175 18.05 3.41 11.42
CA ALA A 175 18.34 3.82 12.79
C ALA A 175 19.62 4.67 12.93
N ASN A 176 20.54 4.64 11.95
CA ASN A 176 21.88 5.19 12.11
C ASN A 176 22.35 6.06 10.93
N MET A 177 21.43 6.59 10.11
CA MET A 177 21.81 7.42 8.95
C MET A 177 22.58 8.69 9.38
N PHE A 178 22.31 9.24 10.55
CA PHE A 178 23.04 10.38 11.12
C PHE A 178 24.44 10.03 11.61
N LEU A 179 24.72 8.72 11.83
CA LEU A 179 26.05 8.25 12.26
C LEU A 179 27.01 8.00 11.08
N VAL A 180 26.47 7.89 9.86
CA VAL A 180 27.25 7.50 8.68
C VAL A 180 27.59 8.69 7.78
N ARG A 181 26.78 9.75 7.79
CA ARG A 181 27.05 10.96 7.00
C ARG A 181 27.43 12.12 7.91
N ARG A 182 28.58 12.72 7.60
CA ARG A 182 29.00 13.96 8.26
C ARG A 182 28.09 15.11 7.81
N ALA A 183 27.85 16.07 8.70
CA ALA A 183 27.06 17.27 8.36
C ALA A 183 27.54 17.95 7.07
N GLY A 184 28.85 18.02 6.85
CA GLY A 184 29.44 18.59 5.63
C GLY A 184 29.18 17.83 4.32
N GLU A 185 28.68 16.57 4.39
CA GLU A 185 28.27 15.79 3.21
C GLU A 185 26.79 15.98 2.85
N VAL A 186 26.00 16.45 3.81
CA VAL A 186 24.53 16.59 3.67
C VAL A 186 24.15 18.08 3.54
N MET A 187 24.99 18.97 4.06
CA MET A 187 24.73 20.40 3.98
C MET A 187 24.76 20.90 2.54
N ASP A 188 23.88 21.81 2.23
CA ASP A 188 23.94 22.59 1.00
C ASP A 188 25.21 23.40 0.99
N LYS A 189 26.03 23.25 -0.03
CA LYS A 189 27.30 23.99 -0.19
C LYS A 189 27.10 25.30 -0.97
N ASP A 190 25.93 25.48 -1.55
CA ASP A 190 25.59 26.69 -2.31
C ASP A 190 24.92 27.71 -1.40
N ILE A 191 25.67 28.11 -0.37
CA ILE A 191 25.27 29.13 0.60
C ILE A 191 26.16 30.37 0.45
N LEU A 192 25.56 31.55 0.51
CA LEU A 192 26.26 32.81 0.57
C LEU A 192 26.50 33.20 2.04
N VAL A 193 27.75 33.25 2.47
CA VAL A 193 28.10 33.65 3.82
C VAL A 193 28.50 35.13 3.80
N LEU A 194 27.80 35.94 4.58
CA LEU A 194 28.03 37.41 4.64
C LEU A 194 28.34 37.83 6.06
N PRO A 195 29.29 38.76 6.25
CA PRO A 195 29.55 39.39 7.55
C PRO A 195 28.40 40.32 7.93
N GLN A 196 28.07 40.39 9.22
CA GLN A 196 26.96 41.21 9.75
C GLN A 196 27.14 42.71 9.44
N GLU A 197 28.33 43.15 9.21
CA GLU A 197 28.67 44.57 9.00
C GLU A 197 28.56 45.00 7.52
N LEU A 198 28.19 44.10 6.62
CA LEU A 198 28.07 44.39 5.20
C LEU A 198 26.93 45.38 4.95
N LYS A 199 27.26 46.51 4.29
CA LYS A 199 26.22 47.49 3.90
C LYS A 199 25.36 46.94 2.76
N LEU A 200 24.12 47.35 2.73
CA LEU A 200 23.13 46.88 1.73
C LEU A 200 23.61 47.21 0.29
N ASP A 201 24.24 48.36 0.08
CA ASP A 201 24.78 48.75 -1.23
C ASP A 201 25.88 47.83 -1.74
N ASP A 202 26.68 47.29 -0.83
CA ASP A 202 27.75 46.35 -1.17
C ASP A 202 27.21 44.93 -1.39
N PHE A 203 26.12 44.58 -0.73
CA PHE A 203 25.41 43.33 -0.98
C PHE A 203 24.94 43.22 -2.44
N PHE A 204 24.35 44.27 -3.00
CA PHE A 204 23.89 44.29 -4.39
C PHE A 204 25.01 44.26 -5.45
N LYS A 205 26.25 44.52 -5.04
CA LYS A 205 27.43 44.46 -5.92
C LYS A 205 28.06 43.06 -5.99
N ILE A 206 27.66 42.15 -5.10
CA ILE A 206 28.13 40.75 -5.11
C ILE A 206 27.56 40.07 -6.34
N PRO A 207 28.40 39.59 -7.28
CA PRO A 207 27.88 38.89 -8.46
C PRO A 207 27.12 37.63 -8.02
N GLU A 208 25.86 37.52 -8.45
CA GLU A 208 25.05 36.33 -8.24
C GLU A 208 25.80 35.11 -8.78
N HIS A 209 26.25 34.24 -7.89
CA HIS A 209 26.80 32.95 -8.27
C HIS A 209 25.67 32.13 -8.89
N GLY A 210 25.49 32.21 -10.23
CA GLY A 210 24.67 31.35 -11.04
C GLY A 210 23.17 31.41 -10.81
N GLY A 211 22.62 32.47 -10.21
CA GLY A 211 21.16 32.69 -10.12
C GLY A 211 20.37 31.67 -9.25
N ARG A 212 21.05 30.94 -8.37
CA ARG A 212 20.43 29.84 -7.57
C ARG A 212 20.80 29.84 -6.09
N THR A 213 21.41 30.89 -5.53
CA THR A 213 21.69 30.95 -4.10
C THR A 213 20.39 31.00 -3.32
N ARG A 214 20.02 29.87 -2.69
CA ARG A 214 18.76 29.73 -1.94
C ARG A 214 18.87 30.17 -0.48
N HIS A 215 20.08 30.23 0.04
CA HIS A 215 20.32 30.52 1.45
C HIS A 215 21.44 31.51 1.65
N VAL A 216 21.18 32.54 2.45
CA VAL A 216 22.14 33.53 2.90
C VAL A 216 22.33 33.33 4.40
N VAL A 217 23.57 33.15 4.83
CA VAL A 217 23.92 33.02 6.24
C VAL A 217 24.71 34.27 6.65
N ILE A 218 24.24 34.96 7.69
CA ILE A 218 24.91 36.12 8.26
C ILE A 218 25.75 35.65 9.45
N THR A 219 27.05 35.84 9.41
CA THR A 219 27.95 35.47 10.51
C THR A 219 28.35 36.71 11.33
N ARG A 220 28.33 36.56 12.65
CA ARG A 220 28.99 37.48 13.58
C ARG A 220 30.48 37.15 13.62
N ALA A 221 31.35 38.15 13.42
CA ALA A 221 32.78 38.03 13.64
C ALA A 221 33.10 37.85 15.12
#